data_c468d4e9520e19df9988f56f3a0d6c63
#
_entry.id   c468d4e9520e19df9988f56f3a0d6c63
#
_cell.length_a   1.000
_cell.length_b   1.000
_cell.length_c   1.000
_cell.angle_alpha   90.00
_cell.angle_beta   90.00
_cell.angle_gamma   90.00
#
_symmetry.space_group_name_H-M   'P 1'
#
loop_
_entity.id
_entity.type
_entity.pdbx_description
1 polymer ?
#
loop_
_entity_poly.entity_id
_entity_poly.type
_entity_poly.pdbx_seq_one_letter_code
_entity_poly.pdbx_strand_id
1 'polypeptide(L)'
;MLKIARILIVALCCILICVLGTIYSFIRFKNPSNVGVMARWFGRLYPLFGLEVEHRFPQNKENMPRCIYIGNHQNNFDMVTISYMVLPRTVSVGKKSLIWIPFFGILYWVTGNILLDRENRSKAHSTMTELARRINKDNLSIWMFPEGTRSRGRGLLPFKTGAFHAAIAAGVPIVPVVCSTTHNKIDLNRWDNGKVICEMMEPID
;
A
#
# COMPACT_ATOMS: atom_id res chain seq x y z
N MET A 1 -14.36 -3.91 -26.48
CA MET A 1 -12.99 -3.72 -27.01
C MET A 1 -12.10 -2.95 -26.03
N LEU A 2 -12.53 -1.80 -25.49
CA LEU A 2 -11.72 -0.95 -24.56
C LEU A 2 -11.27 -1.70 -23.31
N LYS A 3 -12.15 -2.46 -22.65
CA LYS A 3 -11.83 -3.27 -21.46
C LYS A 3 -10.67 -4.25 -21.72
N ILE A 4 -10.70 -4.95 -22.84
CA ILE A 4 -9.65 -5.94 -23.18
C ILE A 4 -8.32 -5.22 -23.42
N ALA A 5 -8.33 -4.13 -24.21
CA ALA A 5 -7.12 -3.34 -24.46
C ALA A 5 -6.52 -2.81 -23.15
N ARG A 6 -7.35 -2.25 -22.26
CA ARG A 6 -6.90 -1.78 -20.92
C ARG A 6 -6.28 -2.90 -20.09
N ILE A 7 -6.92 -4.06 -20.01
CA ILE A 7 -6.39 -5.20 -19.26
C ILE A 7 -5.01 -5.60 -19.78
N LEU A 8 -4.85 -5.69 -21.10
CA LEU A 8 -3.56 -6.08 -21.71
C LEU A 8 -2.48 -5.02 -21.45
N ILE A 9 -2.80 -3.74 -21.64
CA ILE A 9 -1.85 -2.64 -21.39
C ILE A 9 -1.46 -2.59 -19.91
N VAL A 10 -2.43 -2.66 -19.01
CA VAL A 10 -2.16 -2.62 -17.56
C VAL A 10 -1.35 -3.85 -17.13
N ALA A 11 -1.67 -5.04 -17.64
CA ALA A 11 -0.89 -6.24 -17.35
C ALA A 11 0.57 -6.09 -17.81
N LEU A 12 0.79 -5.60 -19.03
CA LEU A 12 2.12 -5.32 -19.55
C LEU A 12 2.86 -4.29 -18.68
N CYS A 13 2.22 -3.16 -18.34
CA CYS A 13 2.81 -2.14 -17.45
C CYS A 13 3.16 -2.73 -16.08
N CYS A 14 2.27 -3.53 -15.49
CA CYS A 14 2.54 -4.17 -14.20
C CYS A 14 3.74 -5.13 -14.28
N ILE A 15 3.85 -5.94 -15.34
CA ILE A 15 5.00 -6.83 -15.54
C ILE A 15 6.29 -6.01 -15.69
N LEU A 16 6.28 -4.96 -16.50
CA LEU A 16 7.43 -4.08 -16.70
C LEU A 16 7.85 -3.41 -15.37
N ILE A 17 6.90 -2.88 -14.61
CA ILE A 17 7.18 -2.29 -13.29
C ILE A 17 7.78 -3.36 -12.36
N CYS A 18 7.24 -4.57 -12.35
CA CYS A 18 7.76 -5.64 -11.51
C CYS A 18 9.19 -6.04 -11.91
N VAL A 19 9.48 -6.17 -13.19
CA VAL A 19 10.82 -6.56 -13.68
C VAL A 19 11.84 -5.44 -13.42
N LEU A 20 11.55 -4.23 -13.91
CA LEU A 20 12.46 -3.08 -13.75
C LEU A 20 12.62 -2.69 -12.27
N GLY A 21 11.52 -2.75 -11.50
CA GLY A 21 11.53 -2.49 -10.08
C GLY A 21 12.33 -3.54 -9.29
N THR A 22 12.30 -4.78 -9.72
CA THR A 22 13.13 -5.85 -9.13
C THR A 22 14.61 -5.58 -9.40
N ILE A 23 14.99 -5.27 -10.65
CA ILE A 23 16.37 -4.92 -11.00
C ILE A 23 16.86 -3.71 -10.19
N TYR A 24 16.08 -2.62 -10.18
CA TYR A 24 16.37 -1.42 -9.37
C TYR A 24 16.55 -1.75 -7.88
N SER A 25 15.68 -2.62 -7.34
CA SER A 25 15.69 -2.96 -5.92
C SER A 25 16.79 -3.95 -5.55
N PHE A 26 17.30 -4.74 -6.48
CA PHE A 26 18.50 -5.57 -6.24
C PHE A 26 19.74 -4.72 -5.99
N ILE A 27 19.91 -3.61 -6.71
CA ILE A 27 21.03 -2.67 -6.50
C ILE A 27 20.93 -2.02 -5.12
N ARG A 28 19.69 -1.82 -4.63
CA ARG A 28 19.36 -1.20 -3.33
C ARG A 28 18.63 -2.19 -2.43
N PHE A 29 19.20 -3.37 -2.23
CA PHE A 29 18.54 -4.51 -1.61
C PHE A 29 17.88 -4.15 -0.27
N LYS A 30 16.57 -4.40 -0.19
CA LYS A 30 15.73 -4.11 1.00
C LYS A 30 15.81 -2.69 1.54
N ASN A 31 16.22 -1.71 0.72
CA ASN A 31 16.14 -0.31 1.14
C ASN A 31 14.66 0.09 1.33
N PRO A 32 14.26 0.62 2.50
CA PRO A 32 12.84 0.94 2.79
C PRO A 32 12.22 1.94 1.81
N SER A 33 13.03 2.78 1.18
CA SER A 33 12.56 3.76 0.19
C SER A 33 12.18 3.13 -1.16
N ASN A 34 12.60 1.89 -1.45
CA ASN A 34 12.24 1.20 -2.69
C ASN A 34 10.73 1.04 -2.83
N VAL A 35 10.05 0.71 -1.72
CA VAL A 35 8.58 0.53 -1.72
C VAL A 35 7.87 1.80 -2.18
N GLY A 36 8.25 2.97 -1.67
CA GLY A 36 7.66 4.25 -2.09
C GLY A 36 7.93 4.58 -3.55
N VAL A 37 9.09 4.18 -4.11
CA VAL A 37 9.37 4.33 -5.54
C VAL A 37 8.43 3.44 -6.37
N MET A 38 8.31 2.16 -6.02
CA MET A 38 7.44 1.23 -6.73
C MET A 38 5.97 1.62 -6.59
N ALA A 39 5.55 2.02 -5.39
CA ALA A 39 4.20 2.49 -5.13
C ALA A 39 3.80 3.68 -6.01
N ARG A 40 4.73 4.62 -6.23
CA ARG A 40 4.52 5.75 -7.17
C ARG A 40 4.46 5.29 -8.63
N TRP A 41 5.23 4.28 -9.03
CA TRP A 41 5.15 3.74 -10.39
C TRP A 41 3.79 3.09 -10.64
N PHE A 42 3.32 2.24 -9.72
CA PHE A 42 1.97 1.67 -9.80
C PHE A 42 0.89 2.76 -9.71
N GLY A 43 1.04 3.70 -8.80
CA GLY A 43 0.11 4.80 -8.61
C GLY A 43 -0.07 5.70 -9.85
N ARG A 44 0.93 5.77 -10.75
CA ARG A 44 0.84 6.52 -12.01
C ARG A 44 0.03 5.83 -13.10
N LEU A 45 -0.42 4.59 -12.87
CA LEU A 45 -1.24 3.86 -13.86
C LEU A 45 -2.73 4.23 -13.80
N TYR A 46 -3.18 5.08 -12.87
CA TYR A 46 -4.59 5.44 -12.73
C TYR A 46 -5.22 6.00 -14.03
N PRO A 47 -4.52 6.76 -14.91
CA PRO A 47 -5.13 7.28 -16.13
C PRO A 47 -5.53 6.16 -17.12
N LEU A 48 -4.84 5.01 -17.08
CA LEU A 48 -5.20 3.85 -17.88
C LEU A 48 -6.59 3.30 -17.54
N PHE A 49 -7.11 3.64 -16.36
CA PHE A 49 -8.45 3.28 -15.92
C PHE A 49 -9.47 4.39 -16.17
N GLY A 50 -9.08 5.50 -16.83
CA GLY A 50 -9.94 6.66 -17.01
C GLY A 50 -10.25 7.36 -15.68
N LEU A 51 -9.32 7.36 -14.75
CA LEU A 51 -9.45 8.01 -13.45
C LEU A 51 -8.64 9.29 -13.42
N GLU A 52 -9.17 10.29 -12.73
CA GLU A 52 -8.42 11.38 -12.12
C GLU A 52 -8.21 11.06 -10.65
N VAL A 53 -6.97 11.14 -10.14
CA VAL A 53 -6.70 10.90 -8.71
C VAL A 53 -6.08 12.15 -8.11
N GLU A 54 -6.79 12.73 -7.14
CA GLU A 54 -6.30 13.84 -6.33
C GLU A 54 -5.67 13.32 -5.05
N HIS A 55 -4.39 13.63 -4.86
CA HIS A 55 -3.64 13.25 -3.66
C HIS A 55 -3.45 14.47 -2.76
N ARG A 56 -4.07 14.44 -1.58
CA ARG A 56 -3.95 15.47 -0.55
C ARG A 56 -3.02 15.02 0.55
N PHE A 57 -1.98 15.82 0.77
CA PHE A 57 -0.99 15.57 1.83
C PHE A 57 -1.04 16.68 2.88
N PRO A 58 -0.68 16.39 4.13
CA PRO A 58 -0.48 17.42 5.13
C PRO A 58 0.66 18.37 4.72
N GLN A 59 0.65 19.59 5.25
CA GLN A 59 1.63 20.62 4.87
C GLN A 59 3.07 20.23 5.18
N ASN A 60 3.28 19.43 6.22
CA ASN A 60 4.59 18.99 6.72
C ASN A 60 5.00 17.59 6.22
N LYS A 61 4.43 17.11 5.10
CA LYS A 61 4.68 15.73 4.59
C LYS A 61 6.16 15.36 4.45
N GLU A 62 7.03 16.34 4.20
CA GLU A 62 8.48 16.12 4.05
C GLU A 62 9.15 15.75 5.39
N ASN A 63 8.56 16.19 6.51
CA ASN A 63 9.05 16.01 7.87
C ASN A 63 8.16 15.06 8.68
N MET A 64 7.42 14.17 8.01
CA MET A 64 6.58 13.19 8.70
C MET A 64 7.43 12.31 9.63
N PRO A 65 7.02 12.15 10.89
CA PRO A 65 7.71 11.27 11.82
C PRO A 65 7.59 9.81 11.34
N ARG A 66 8.39 8.92 11.92
CA ARG A 66 8.14 7.48 11.80
C ARG A 66 6.76 7.18 12.36
N CYS A 67 5.98 6.42 11.62
CA CYS A 67 4.58 6.21 11.99
C CYS A 67 4.05 4.89 11.42
N ILE A 68 2.84 4.54 11.80
CA ILE A 68 2.07 3.52 11.11
C ILE A 68 0.97 4.20 10.30
N TYR A 69 1.10 4.14 8.97
CA TYR A 69 0.03 4.55 8.07
C TYR A 69 -1.07 3.49 8.06
N ILE A 70 -2.31 3.92 8.26
CA ILE A 70 -3.49 3.05 8.18
C ILE A 70 -4.41 3.53 7.07
N GLY A 71 -4.68 2.66 6.09
CA GLY A 71 -5.54 2.97 4.96
C GLY A 71 -6.83 2.16 4.97
N ASN A 72 -7.91 2.68 4.37
CA ASN A 72 -9.09 1.88 4.04
C ASN A 72 -8.79 1.01 2.81
N HIS A 73 -9.17 -0.27 2.88
CA HIS A 73 -8.87 -1.26 1.84
C HIS A 73 -10.12 -1.65 1.06
N GLN A 74 -10.24 -1.19 -0.18
CA GLN A 74 -11.47 -1.36 -0.94
C GLN A 74 -11.41 -2.53 -1.93
N ASN A 75 -10.46 -2.49 -2.85
CA ASN A 75 -10.38 -3.45 -3.96
C ASN A 75 -9.00 -3.43 -4.63
N ASN A 76 -8.88 -3.99 -5.84
CA ASN A 76 -7.61 -4.04 -6.56
C ASN A 76 -7.14 -2.67 -7.08
N PHE A 77 -8.05 -1.71 -7.24
CA PHE A 77 -7.69 -0.36 -7.70
C PHE A 77 -6.93 0.45 -6.65
N ASP A 78 -6.90 0.00 -5.38
CA ASP A 78 -6.08 0.63 -4.33
C ASP A 78 -4.59 0.67 -4.73
N MET A 79 -4.15 -0.28 -5.57
CA MET A 79 -2.78 -0.29 -6.09
C MET A 79 -2.48 0.91 -7.00
N VAL A 80 -3.46 1.49 -7.67
CA VAL A 80 -3.29 2.62 -8.58
C VAL A 80 -3.87 3.93 -8.03
N THR A 81 -4.55 3.89 -6.90
CA THR A 81 -5.11 5.08 -6.25
C THR A 81 -4.31 5.49 -5.02
N ILE A 82 -4.46 4.76 -3.91
CA ILE A 82 -3.87 5.13 -2.62
C ILE A 82 -2.36 4.85 -2.54
N SER A 83 -1.81 3.95 -3.37
CA SER A 83 -0.39 3.58 -3.30
C SER A 83 0.56 4.76 -3.54
N TYR A 84 0.14 5.76 -4.34
CA TYR A 84 0.94 6.97 -4.57
C TYR A 84 1.24 7.74 -3.28
N MET A 85 0.41 7.55 -2.25
CA MET A 85 0.54 8.19 -0.93
C MET A 85 1.67 7.59 -0.08
N VAL A 86 2.29 6.49 -0.49
CA VAL A 86 3.38 5.85 0.26
C VAL A 86 4.62 6.73 0.25
N LEU A 87 4.97 7.28 1.40
CA LEU A 87 6.13 8.15 1.58
C LEU A 87 7.45 7.35 1.63
N PRO A 88 8.60 8.01 1.45
CA PRO A 88 9.91 7.37 1.57
C PRO A 88 10.08 6.65 2.92
N ARG A 89 10.94 5.62 2.95
CA ARG A 89 11.19 4.80 4.16
C ARG A 89 9.96 4.13 4.75
N THR A 90 8.96 3.87 3.93
CA THR A 90 7.73 3.15 4.32
C THR A 90 7.70 1.78 3.65
N VAL A 91 7.48 0.72 4.43
CA VAL A 91 7.26 -0.64 3.92
C VAL A 91 5.82 -1.08 4.18
N SER A 92 5.27 -1.91 3.32
CA SER A 92 3.91 -2.42 3.51
C SER A 92 3.89 -3.80 4.15
N VAL A 93 2.78 -4.11 4.80
CA VAL A 93 2.52 -5.40 5.41
C VAL A 93 1.51 -6.18 4.57
N GLY A 94 1.95 -7.26 3.97
CA GLY A 94 1.14 -8.11 3.10
C GLY A 94 0.98 -9.55 3.58
N LYS A 95 0.04 -10.28 2.99
CA LYS A 95 -0.15 -11.72 3.24
C LYS A 95 1.04 -12.51 2.68
N LYS A 96 1.50 -13.54 3.39
CA LYS A 96 2.61 -14.41 2.97
C LYS A 96 2.42 -15.01 1.57
N SER A 97 1.17 -15.30 1.18
CA SER A 97 0.87 -15.83 -0.16
C SER A 97 1.18 -14.88 -1.32
N LEU A 98 1.42 -13.59 -1.07
CA LEU A 98 1.82 -12.64 -2.12
C LEU A 98 3.14 -13.02 -2.80
N ILE A 99 4.02 -13.77 -2.10
CA ILE A 99 5.30 -14.23 -2.65
C ILE A 99 5.13 -15.10 -3.89
N TRP A 100 3.99 -15.79 -4.00
CA TRP A 100 3.69 -16.71 -5.10
C TRP A 100 3.10 -16.03 -6.34
N ILE A 101 2.81 -14.73 -6.28
CA ILE A 101 2.33 -13.98 -7.47
C ILE A 101 3.52 -13.77 -8.40
N PRO A 102 3.45 -14.27 -9.66
CA PRO A 102 4.54 -14.12 -10.62
C PRO A 102 5.00 -12.66 -10.75
N PHE A 103 6.30 -12.44 -10.84
CA PHE A 103 6.99 -11.14 -10.90
C PHE A 103 6.75 -10.26 -9.66
N PHE A 104 5.50 -10.09 -9.22
CA PHE A 104 5.14 -9.24 -8.08
C PHE A 104 5.70 -9.76 -6.75
N GLY A 105 5.69 -11.09 -6.55
CA GLY A 105 6.19 -11.69 -5.31
C GLY A 105 7.66 -11.40 -5.08
N ILE A 106 8.47 -11.52 -6.14
CA ILE A 106 9.91 -11.21 -6.08
C ILE A 106 10.11 -9.72 -5.78
N LEU A 107 9.40 -8.84 -6.52
CA LEU A 107 9.44 -7.39 -6.28
C LEU A 107 9.07 -7.07 -4.83
N TYR A 108 7.97 -7.64 -4.32
CA TYR A 108 7.48 -7.41 -2.97
C TYR A 108 8.51 -7.78 -1.90
N TRP A 109 9.23 -8.88 -2.12
CA TRP A 109 10.25 -9.36 -1.20
C TRP A 109 11.54 -8.53 -1.27
N VAL A 110 12.06 -8.25 -2.48
CA VAL A 110 13.34 -7.53 -2.66
C VAL A 110 13.26 -6.07 -2.25
N THR A 111 12.07 -5.46 -2.32
CA THR A 111 11.84 -4.07 -1.84
C THR A 111 11.83 -3.96 -0.32
N GLY A 112 11.79 -5.08 0.43
CA GLY A 112 11.84 -5.08 1.89
C GLY A 112 10.47 -5.04 2.57
N ASN A 113 9.38 -5.23 1.83
CA ASN A 113 8.05 -5.38 2.41
C ASN A 113 7.96 -6.56 3.37
N ILE A 114 7.02 -6.49 4.30
CA ILE A 114 6.85 -7.48 5.36
C ILE A 114 5.74 -8.45 4.98
N LEU A 115 6.06 -9.74 5.00
CA LEU A 115 5.10 -10.81 4.73
C LEU A 115 4.62 -11.42 6.05
N LEU A 116 3.31 -11.37 6.30
CA LEU A 116 2.68 -11.93 7.48
C LEU A 116 1.91 -13.21 7.16
N ASP A 117 2.09 -14.19 8.04
CA ASP A 117 1.21 -15.34 8.14
C ASP A 117 0.01 -14.98 9.03
N ARG A 118 -1.10 -14.60 8.37
CA ARG A 118 -2.32 -14.15 9.08
C ARG A 118 -3.18 -15.29 9.63
N GLU A 119 -2.84 -16.52 9.29
CA GLU A 119 -3.59 -17.71 9.71
C GLU A 119 -3.13 -18.20 11.09
N ASN A 120 -1.92 -17.84 11.48
CA ASN A 120 -1.36 -18.21 12.77
C ASN A 120 -1.64 -17.15 13.84
N ARG A 121 -2.81 -17.27 14.50
CA ARG A 121 -3.22 -16.32 15.56
C ARG A 121 -2.29 -16.35 16.78
N SER A 122 -1.66 -17.48 17.09
CA SER A 122 -0.74 -17.59 18.24
C SER A 122 0.51 -16.75 18.07
N LYS A 123 0.90 -16.44 16.82
CA LYS A 123 2.04 -15.56 16.48
C LYS A 123 1.67 -14.10 16.31
N ALA A 124 0.38 -13.72 16.45
CA ALA A 124 -0.04 -12.35 16.21
C ALA A 124 0.68 -11.35 17.12
N HIS A 125 0.83 -11.65 18.39
CA HIS A 125 1.50 -10.77 19.35
C HIS A 125 3.00 -10.64 19.04
N SER A 126 3.72 -11.76 18.81
CA SER A 126 5.13 -11.74 18.44
C SER A 126 5.38 -11.01 17.13
N THR A 127 4.42 -11.07 16.21
CA THR A 127 4.47 -10.33 14.94
C THR A 127 4.39 -8.82 15.16
N MET A 128 3.49 -8.35 16.03
CA MET A 128 3.38 -6.90 16.30
C MET A 128 4.62 -6.38 17.03
N THR A 129 5.20 -7.13 17.94
CA THR A 129 6.49 -6.83 18.57
C THR A 129 7.62 -6.75 17.55
N GLU A 130 7.65 -7.68 16.60
CA GLU A 130 8.65 -7.64 15.52
C GLU A 130 8.46 -6.43 14.59
N LEU A 131 7.22 -6.03 14.27
CA LEU A 131 6.97 -4.81 13.54
C LEU A 131 7.48 -3.57 14.28
N ALA A 132 7.20 -3.47 15.58
CA ALA A 132 7.69 -2.39 16.43
C ALA A 132 9.23 -2.35 16.45
N ARG A 133 9.87 -3.52 16.61
CA ARG A 133 11.32 -3.63 16.55
C ARG A 133 11.88 -3.12 15.22
N ARG A 134 11.27 -3.47 14.09
CA ARG A 134 11.71 -3.01 12.77
C ARG A 134 11.52 -1.51 12.59
N ILE A 135 10.40 -0.94 13.04
CA ILE A 135 10.18 0.52 13.01
C ILE A 135 11.36 1.24 13.67
N ASN A 136 11.76 0.79 14.86
CA ASN A 136 12.82 1.44 15.64
C ASN A 136 14.23 1.14 15.11
N LYS A 137 14.54 -0.13 14.83
CA LYS A 137 15.88 -0.56 14.39
C LYS A 137 16.20 -0.06 12.98
N ASP A 138 15.27 -0.20 12.04
CA ASP A 138 15.49 0.09 10.63
C ASP A 138 15.10 1.55 10.27
N ASN A 139 14.61 2.31 11.25
CA ASN A 139 14.15 3.69 11.12
C ASN A 139 13.19 3.85 9.93
N LEU A 140 12.09 3.09 9.95
CA LEU A 140 11.08 3.06 8.88
C LEU A 140 9.66 3.26 9.42
N SER A 141 8.76 3.60 8.53
CA SER A 141 7.32 3.60 8.76
C SER A 141 6.68 2.34 8.17
N ILE A 142 5.51 1.99 8.64
CA ILE A 142 4.76 0.83 8.15
C ILE A 142 3.42 1.25 7.57
N TRP A 143 3.08 0.70 6.40
CA TRP A 143 1.76 0.83 5.79
C TRP A 143 0.94 -0.42 6.04
N MET A 144 -0.23 -0.24 6.63
CA MET A 144 -1.16 -1.32 6.92
C MET A 144 -2.59 -0.97 6.52
N PHE A 145 -3.37 -2.01 6.21
CA PHE A 145 -4.81 -1.92 6.10
C PHE A 145 -5.43 -2.60 7.32
N PRO A 146 -5.92 -1.85 8.31
CA PRO A 146 -6.35 -2.41 9.59
C PRO A 146 -7.58 -3.32 9.46
N GLU A 147 -8.36 -3.18 8.41
CA GLU A 147 -9.45 -4.10 8.08
C GLU A 147 -8.98 -5.55 7.85
N GLY A 148 -7.71 -5.72 7.44
CA GLY A 148 -7.09 -7.02 7.17
C GLY A 148 -7.64 -7.75 5.94
N THR A 149 -8.62 -7.20 5.25
CA THR A 149 -9.18 -7.69 3.99
C THR A 149 -9.78 -6.53 3.19
N ARG A 150 -10.08 -6.76 1.92
CA ARG A 150 -10.77 -5.78 1.07
C ARG A 150 -12.25 -5.70 1.42
N SER A 151 -12.79 -4.48 1.51
CA SER A 151 -14.20 -4.25 1.85
C SER A 151 -15.15 -4.64 0.70
N ARG A 152 -14.72 -4.47 -0.55
CA ARG A 152 -15.50 -4.83 -1.75
C ARG A 152 -16.92 -4.25 -1.73
N GLY A 153 -17.03 -2.96 -1.36
CA GLY A 153 -18.29 -2.23 -1.33
C GLY A 153 -19.12 -2.35 -0.06
N ARG A 154 -18.62 -3.07 0.96
CA ARG A 154 -19.30 -3.20 2.27
C ARG A 154 -19.08 -2.01 3.20
N GLY A 155 -18.54 -0.90 2.68
CA GLY A 155 -18.14 0.25 3.49
C GLY A 155 -16.82 -0.01 4.22
N LEU A 156 -16.57 0.74 5.28
CA LEU A 156 -15.42 0.56 6.15
C LEU A 156 -15.65 -0.64 7.07
N LEU A 157 -14.75 -1.62 7.02
CA LEU A 157 -14.86 -2.81 7.86
C LEU A 157 -14.27 -2.56 9.26
N PRO A 158 -14.68 -3.35 10.28
CA PRO A 158 -14.10 -3.25 11.62
C PRO A 158 -12.57 -3.39 11.59
N PHE A 159 -11.88 -2.52 12.30
CA PHE A 159 -10.42 -2.51 12.39
C PHE A 159 -9.93 -3.59 13.35
N LYS A 160 -8.91 -4.32 12.92
CA LYS A 160 -8.11 -5.19 13.77
C LYS A 160 -7.13 -4.35 14.58
N THR A 161 -6.92 -4.74 15.82
CA THR A 161 -6.10 -3.98 16.79
C THR A 161 -4.59 -4.03 16.52
N GLY A 162 -4.14 -4.88 15.59
CA GLY A 162 -2.70 -5.12 15.37
C GLY A 162 -1.89 -3.87 15.03
N ALA A 163 -2.42 -2.96 14.17
CA ALA A 163 -1.73 -1.72 13.83
C ALA A 163 -1.53 -0.82 15.06
N PHE A 164 -2.55 -0.73 15.91
CA PHE A 164 -2.54 0.08 17.14
C PHE A 164 -1.56 -0.49 18.17
N HIS A 165 -1.56 -1.80 18.40
CA HIS A 165 -0.58 -2.45 19.28
C HIS A 165 0.86 -2.25 18.79
N ALA A 166 1.11 -2.33 17.49
CA ALA A 166 2.44 -2.08 16.94
C ALA A 166 2.86 -0.61 17.10
N ALA A 167 1.94 0.36 16.95
CA ALA A 167 2.21 1.77 17.15
C ALA A 167 2.59 2.07 18.60
N ILE A 168 1.79 1.59 19.57
CA ILE A 168 2.05 1.72 21.01
C ILE A 168 3.40 1.09 21.36
N ALA A 169 3.66 -0.14 20.92
CA ALA A 169 4.90 -0.84 21.20
C ALA A 169 6.14 -0.19 20.58
N ALA A 170 5.99 0.52 19.47
CA ALA A 170 7.07 1.24 18.82
C ALA A 170 7.23 2.69 19.34
N GLY A 171 6.24 3.23 20.05
CA GLY A 171 6.20 4.63 20.48
C GLY A 171 6.10 5.58 19.29
N VAL A 172 5.25 5.27 18.30
CA VAL A 172 5.08 6.09 17.08
C VAL A 172 3.61 6.41 16.84
N PRO A 173 3.30 7.56 16.24
CA PRO A 173 1.93 7.94 15.91
C PRO A 173 1.32 7.07 14.81
N ILE A 174 0.01 7.13 14.70
CA ILE A 174 -0.77 6.59 13.59
C ILE A 174 -1.13 7.72 12.64
N VAL A 175 -0.99 7.46 11.34
CA VAL A 175 -1.39 8.41 10.29
C VAL A 175 -2.50 7.78 9.44
N PRO A 176 -3.74 8.26 9.54
CA PRO A 176 -4.82 7.79 8.69
C PRO A 176 -4.61 8.26 7.25
N VAL A 177 -4.86 7.36 6.29
CA VAL A 177 -4.89 7.68 4.87
C VAL A 177 -6.18 7.14 4.28
N VAL A 178 -7.03 8.01 3.78
CA VAL A 178 -8.34 7.65 3.29
C VAL A 178 -8.44 7.82 1.78
N CYS A 179 -9.11 6.89 1.13
CA CYS A 179 -9.41 6.95 -0.29
C CYS A 179 -10.93 6.92 -0.46
N SER A 180 -11.48 7.85 -1.25
CA SER A 180 -12.90 7.88 -1.57
C SER A 180 -13.33 6.58 -2.27
N THR A 181 -14.64 6.24 -2.21
CA THR A 181 -15.09 4.94 -2.71
C THR A 181 -14.82 4.77 -4.20
N THR A 182 -14.24 3.62 -4.55
CA THR A 182 -13.97 3.16 -5.93
C THR A 182 -14.90 2.00 -6.33
N HIS A 183 -15.66 1.46 -5.38
CA HIS A 183 -16.54 0.32 -5.63
C HIS A 183 -17.68 0.69 -6.57
N ASN A 184 -17.90 -0.11 -7.62
CA ASN A 184 -18.88 0.11 -8.69
C ASN A 184 -18.75 1.44 -9.45
N LYS A 185 -17.69 2.23 -9.21
CA LYS A 185 -17.43 3.48 -9.95
C LYS A 185 -16.59 3.26 -11.19
N ILE A 186 -15.71 2.25 -11.19
CA ILE A 186 -14.76 2.02 -12.26
C ILE A 186 -15.28 0.94 -13.21
N ASP A 187 -15.64 1.37 -14.42
CA ASP A 187 -15.97 0.50 -15.54
C ASP A 187 -14.87 0.55 -16.59
N LEU A 188 -14.26 -0.60 -16.87
CA LEU A 188 -13.15 -0.69 -17.83
C LEU A 188 -13.55 -0.43 -19.29
N ASN A 189 -14.86 -0.41 -19.61
CA ASN A 189 -15.37 -0.01 -20.93
C ASN A 189 -15.68 1.50 -21.03
N ARG A 190 -15.61 2.24 -19.92
CA ARG A 190 -15.88 3.67 -19.90
C ARG A 190 -14.57 4.45 -20.01
N TRP A 191 -14.53 5.48 -20.87
CA TRP A 191 -13.33 6.32 -21.04
C TRP A 191 -13.03 7.17 -19.80
N ASP A 192 -14.06 7.72 -19.19
CA ASP A 192 -13.97 8.54 -17.98
C ASP A 192 -14.72 7.85 -16.83
N ASN A 193 -13.99 7.56 -15.78
CA ASN A 193 -14.48 6.96 -14.54
C ASN A 193 -14.51 7.96 -13.37
N GLY A 194 -14.27 9.24 -13.68
CA GLY A 194 -14.36 10.34 -12.73
C GLY A 194 -13.17 10.44 -11.78
N LYS A 195 -13.38 11.16 -10.69
CA LYS A 195 -12.37 11.55 -9.74
C LYS A 195 -12.39 10.70 -8.47
N VAL A 196 -11.21 10.34 -8.01
CA VAL A 196 -10.93 9.68 -6.72
C VAL A 196 -10.06 10.61 -5.90
N ILE A 197 -10.42 10.83 -4.64
CA ILE A 197 -9.63 11.63 -3.69
C ILE A 197 -8.98 10.68 -2.70
N CYS A 198 -7.67 10.80 -2.56
CA CYS A 198 -6.89 10.13 -1.52
C CYS A 198 -6.28 11.20 -0.62
N GLU A 199 -6.51 11.12 0.68
CA GLU A 199 -6.08 12.12 1.64
C GLU A 199 -5.31 11.49 2.80
N MET A 200 -4.15 12.03 3.09
CA MET A 200 -3.34 11.69 4.26
C MET A 200 -3.63 12.73 5.35
N MET A 201 -4.02 12.24 6.51
CA MET A 201 -4.33 13.09 7.67
C MET A 201 -3.08 13.39 8.48
N GLU A 202 -3.21 14.32 9.44
CA GLU A 202 -2.18 14.58 10.43
C GLU A 202 -1.96 13.37 11.34
N PRO A 203 -0.75 13.20 11.91
CA PRO A 203 -0.46 12.16 12.90
C PRO A 203 -1.36 12.25 14.13
N ILE A 204 -1.74 11.08 14.65
CA ILE A 204 -2.50 10.92 15.91
C ILE A 204 -1.57 10.16 16.87
N ASP A 205 -1.25 10.78 18.00
CA ASP A 205 -0.42 10.21 19.09
C ASP A 205 -1.20 9.20 19.95
#